data_f90880d18d2d72403b3066200d71ec21
#
_entry.id   f90880d18d2d72403b3066200d71ec21
#
_cell.length_a   1.000
_cell.length_b   1.000
_cell.length_c   1.000
_cell.angle_alpha   90.00
_cell.angle_beta   90.00
_cell.angle_gamma   90.00
#
_symmetry.space_group_name_H-M   'P 1'
#
loop_
_entity.id
_entity.type
_entity.pdbx_description
1 polymer ?
#
loop_
_entity_poly.entity_id
_entity_poly.type
_entity_poly.pdbx_seq_one_letter_code
_entity_poly.pdbx_strand_id
1 'polypeptide(L)'
;MSFDFGPTLLKWMERQAPDTYAAVLAADRASGNAVAMPYHHVILPLSPRRDKTTEVRWGIADFRRRFGREPEGMWLPETAVDHETLDVLAEEGIRFTILAPHQVNGAPAAGLPGWYRTAGGRRIAIFTYDGGLSHGVAFGPLVNDAAQWVDRLTSASGDLVAIATDGETYGHHHKGGDVTLARVLETLAQRSDVRVENFASFLARRPPEAEVGIVSPSSWSCPHGVERWRAECGCRAAPERNTQQRWRAPLRSALEWLSEEVRAKFAREGRALPTELEHQLLRMFTSCGWFFDDIAGIESVIVLRSAARAIELAGPPPEQARFEAGLLERLAQAPSNDPAVGTGRELYLQRVKV
;
A
#
# COMPACT_ATOMS: atom_id res chain seq x y z
N MET A 1 -3.50 -2.51 19.58
CA MET A 1 -2.60 -2.32 18.42
C MET A 1 -3.26 -2.95 17.21
N SER A 2 -3.14 -2.36 16.02
CA SER A 2 -3.54 -3.00 14.75
C SER A 2 -2.32 -3.34 13.92
N PHE A 3 -2.45 -4.29 13.01
CA PHE A 3 -1.43 -4.62 12.01
C PHE A 3 -2.07 -4.95 10.66
N ASP A 4 -1.32 -4.77 9.60
CA ASP A 4 -1.70 -5.20 8.25
C ASP A 4 -0.53 -5.93 7.57
N PHE A 5 -0.89 -6.94 6.81
CA PHE A 5 0.02 -7.65 5.92
C PHE A 5 -0.66 -7.81 4.57
N GLY A 6 0.02 -7.41 3.52
CA GLY A 6 -0.51 -7.55 2.16
C GLY A 6 -0.78 -9.02 1.80
N PRO A 7 -1.88 -9.31 1.07
CA PRO A 7 -2.25 -10.67 0.67
C PRO A 7 -1.13 -11.45 -0.03
N THR A 8 -0.32 -10.77 -0.83
CA THR A 8 0.82 -11.39 -1.53
C THR A 8 1.92 -11.84 -0.56
N LEU A 9 2.20 -11.06 0.49
CA LEU A 9 3.14 -11.41 1.56
C LEU A 9 2.59 -12.58 2.40
N LEU A 10 1.32 -12.52 2.80
CA LEU A 10 0.68 -13.62 3.54
C LEU A 10 0.67 -14.92 2.75
N LYS A 11 0.45 -14.85 1.42
CA LYS A 11 0.55 -16.02 0.53
C LYS A 11 1.96 -16.61 0.46
N TRP A 12 2.97 -15.77 0.54
CA TRP A 12 4.37 -16.20 0.63
C TRP A 12 4.67 -16.82 1.99
N MET A 13 4.27 -16.17 3.10
CA MET A 13 4.46 -16.68 4.46
C MET A 13 3.79 -18.05 4.68
N GLU A 14 2.58 -18.23 4.16
CA GLU A 14 1.83 -19.49 4.24
C GLU A 14 2.65 -20.69 3.71
N ARG A 15 3.55 -20.46 2.76
CA ARG A 15 4.37 -21.49 2.11
C ARG A 15 5.80 -21.57 2.64
N GLN A 16 6.41 -20.43 2.92
CA GLN A 16 7.84 -20.30 3.18
C GLN A 16 8.16 -20.04 4.65
N ALA A 17 7.19 -19.56 5.44
CA ALA A 17 7.34 -19.25 6.85
C ALA A 17 6.05 -19.61 7.63
N PRO A 18 5.61 -20.91 7.62
CA PRO A 18 4.32 -21.32 8.15
C PRO A 18 4.14 -21.02 9.64
N ASP A 19 5.19 -21.10 10.45
CA ASP A 19 5.12 -20.80 11.88
C ASP A 19 4.85 -19.30 12.11
N THR A 20 5.52 -18.42 11.36
CA THR A 20 5.26 -16.98 11.41
C THR A 20 3.85 -16.66 10.94
N TYR A 21 3.40 -17.30 9.87
CA TYR A 21 2.03 -17.16 9.38
C TYR A 21 0.99 -17.59 10.42
N ALA A 22 1.23 -18.74 11.09
CA ALA A 22 0.34 -19.21 12.15
C ALA A 22 0.29 -18.24 13.34
N ALA A 23 1.43 -17.63 13.71
CA ALA A 23 1.50 -16.62 14.77
C ALA A 23 0.70 -15.36 14.41
N VAL A 24 0.78 -14.89 13.16
CA VAL A 24 -0.04 -13.75 12.68
C VAL A 24 -1.54 -14.04 12.80
N LEU A 25 -1.97 -15.24 12.38
CA LEU A 25 -3.38 -15.64 12.51
C LEU A 25 -3.82 -15.78 13.97
N ALA A 26 -2.94 -16.29 14.83
CA ALA A 26 -3.22 -16.42 16.26
C ALA A 26 -3.37 -15.06 16.95
N ALA A 27 -2.55 -14.08 16.58
CA ALA A 27 -2.63 -12.71 17.09
C ALA A 27 -3.99 -12.07 16.77
N ASP A 28 -4.48 -12.23 15.53
CA ASP A 28 -5.80 -11.72 15.16
C ASP A 28 -6.94 -12.45 15.88
N ARG A 29 -6.88 -13.78 15.99
CA ARG A 29 -7.89 -14.56 16.74
C ARG A 29 -8.01 -14.12 18.20
N ALA A 30 -6.90 -13.70 18.80
CA ALA A 30 -6.89 -13.24 20.19
C ALA A 30 -7.52 -11.83 20.37
N SER A 31 -7.42 -10.94 19.38
CA SER A 31 -7.68 -9.52 19.62
C SER A 31 -8.37 -8.78 18.45
N GLY A 32 -8.62 -9.43 17.31
CA GLY A 32 -9.22 -8.80 16.13
C GLY A 32 -8.37 -7.66 15.58
N ASN A 33 -7.04 -7.80 15.57
CA ASN A 33 -6.10 -6.72 15.31
C ASN A 33 -5.77 -6.49 13.85
N ALA A 34 -5.99 -7.49 12.98
CA ALA A 34 -5.67 -7.38 11.57
C ALA A 34 -6.56 -6.35 10.86
N VAL A 35 -5.95 -5.58 9.98
CA VAL A 35 -6.59 -4.65 9.06
C VAL A 35 -6.36 -5.17 7.64
N ALA A 36 -7.36 -5.11 6.76
CA ALA A 36 -7.23 -5.55 5.39
C ALA A 36 -6.35 -4.60 4.56
N MET A 37 -5.86 -5.12 3.44
CA MET A 37 -5.22 -4.33 2.38
C MET A 37 -5.85 -4.68 1.02
N PRO A 38 -5.76 -3.81 0.00
CA PRO A 38 -5.97 -4.20 -1.39
C PRO A 38 -5.08 -5.41 -1.73
N TYR A 39 -5.50 -6.24 -2.69
CA TYR A 39 -4.83 -7.53 -2.92
C TYR A 39 -3.37 -7.40 -3.34
N HIS A 40 -3.09 -6.50 -4.30
CA HIS A 40 -1.73 -6.10 -4.64
C HIS A 40 -1.45 -4.73 -4.02
N HIS A 41 -0.19 -4.43 -3.77
CA HIS A 41 0.22 -3.16 -3.17
C HIS A 41 0.25 -2.04 -4.23
N VAL A 42 -0.91 -1.67 -4.78
CA VAL A 42 -1.07 -0.69 -5.85
C VAL A 42 -1.50 0.68 -5.34
N ILE A 43 -1.16 1.73 -6.05
CA ILE A 43 -1.62 3.10 -5.74
C ILE A 43 -3.02 3.26 -6.32
N LEU A 44 -4.04 3.01 -5.50
CA LEU A 44 -5.44 3.00 -5.93
C LEU A 44 -5.86 4.28 -6.67
N PRO A 45 -5.47 5.51 -6.24
CA PRO A 45 -5.78 6.73 -6.99
C PRO A 45 -5.34 6.74 -8.47
N LEU A 46 -4.33 5.93 -8.83
CA LEU A 46 -3.85 5.81 -10.20
C LEU A 46 -4.50 4.67 -10.99
N SER A 47 -5.40 3.92 -10.37
CA SER A 47 -6.12 2.82 -11.01
C SER A 47 -7.51 3.26 -11.48
N PRO A 48 -8.01 2.77 -12.62
CA PRO A 48 -9.40 2.98 -12.99
C PRO A 48 -10.34 2.31 -11.97
N ARG A 49 -11.55 2.86 -11.82
CA ARG A 49 -12.53 2.38 -10.81
C ARG A 49 -12.75 0.87 -10.81
N ARG A 50 -12.80 0.26 -12.00
CA ARG A 50 -12.91 -1.20 -12.14
C ARG A 50 -11.80 -1.93 -11.38
N ASP A 51 -10.55 -1.49 -11.57
CA ASP A 51 -9.38 -2.13 -10.99
C ASP A 51 -9.28 -1.82 -9.48
N LYS A 52 -9.63 -0.61 -9.03
CA LYS A 52 -9.81 -0.27 -7.60
C LYS A 52 -10.77 -1.24 -6.93
N THR A 53 -11.95 -1.45 -7.54
CA THR A 53 -12.98 -2.35 -7.01
C THR A 53 -12.49 -3.79 -6.94
N THR A 54 -11.80 -4.28 -7.97
CA THR A 54 -11.21 -5.63 -7.99
C THR A 54 -10.17 -5.80 -6.89
N GLU A 55 -9.25 -4.86 -6.75
CA GLU A 55 -8.21 -4.87 -5.72
C GLU A 55 -8.78 -4.91 -4.30
N VAL A 56 -9.79 -4.09 -4.03
CA VAL A 56 -10.47 -4.03 -2.73
C VAL A 56 -11.23 -5.33 -2.45
N ARG A 57 -12.02 -5.82 -3.41
CA ARG A 57 -12.79 -7.07 -3.27
C ARG A 57 -11.90 -8.28 -3.06
N TRP A 58 -10.82 -8.38 -3.80
CA TRP A 58 -9.86 -9.48 -3.64
C TRP A 58 -9.13 -9.40 -2.29
N GLY A 59 -8.78 -8.20 -1.85
CA GLY A 59 -8.22 -7.98 -0.52
C GLY A 59 -9.17 -8.42 0.59
N ILE A 60 -10.45 -8.04 0.50
CA ILE A 60 -11.51 -8.47 1.43
C ILE A 60 -11.68 -9.99 1.40
N ALA A 61 -11.74 -10.61 0.22
CA ALA A 61 -11.92 -12.06 0.08
C ALA A 61 -10.73 -12.84 0.67
N ASP A 62 -9.49 -12.39 0.45
CA ASP A 62 -8.30 -13.01 1.06
C ASP A 62 -8.29 -12.84 2.58
N PHE A 63 -8.69 -11.65 3.07
CA PHE A 63 -8.82 -11.40 4.50
C PHE A 63 -9.83 -12.35 5.16
N ARG A 64 -11.03 -12.47 4.59
CA ARG A 64 -12.06 -13.43 5.07
C ARG A 64 -11.55 -14.86 5.11
N ARG A 65 -10.87 -15.29 4.05
CA ARG A 65 -10.31 -16.63 3.95
C ARG A 65 -9.29 -16.91 5.06
N ARG A 66 -8.44 -15.94 5.40
CA ARG A 66 -7.35 -16.12 6.36
C ARG A 66 -7.79 -15.93 7.80
N PHE A 67 -8.52 -14.85 8.05
CA PHE A 67 -8.86 -14.43 9.41
C PHE A 67 -10.27 -14.89 9.85
N GLY A 68 -11.08 -15.45 8.94
CA GLY A 68 -12.40 -16.02 9.27
C GLY A 68 -13.45 -14.99 9.69
N ARG A 69 -13.22 -13.72 9.40
CA ARG A 69 -14.14 -12.60 9.72
C ARG A 69 -14.14 -11.53 8.63
N GLU A 70 -15.12 -10.63 8.69
CA GLU A 70 -15.14 -9.45 7.83
C GLU A 70 -14.08 -8.43 8.28
N PRO A 71 -13.37 -7.77 7.33
CA PRO A 71 -12.52 -6.65 7.69
C PRO A 71 -13.38 -5.43 8.00
N GLU A 72 -13.07 -4.75 9.09
CA GLU A 72 -13.71 -3.48 9.43
C GLU A 72 -12.96 -2.28 8.83
N GLY A 73 -11.65 -2.37 8.74
CA GLY A 73 -10.79 -1.34 8.17
C GLY A 73 -9.93 -1.86 7.03
N MET A 74 -9.44 -0.91 6.23
CA MET A 74 -8.47 -1.19 5.17
C MET A 74 -7.34 -0.17 5.21
N TRP A 75 -6.10 -0.67 5.26
CA TRP A 75 -4.91 0.14 5.04
C TRP A 75 -4.72 0.35 3.54
N LEU A 76 -4.49 1.59 3.14
CA LEU A 76 -4.20 1.93 1.75
C LEU A 76 -2.69 1.93 1.52
N PRO A 77 -2.18 1.24 0.49
CA PRO A 77 -0.77 1.31 0.13
C PRO A 77 -0.27 2.75 0.04
N GLU A 78 0.81 3.06 0.76
CA GLU A 78 1.39 4.41 0.86
C GLU A 78 0.42 5.46 1.43
N THR A 79 -0.63 5.05 2.14
CA THR A 79 -1.79 5.88 2.52
C THR A 79 -2.38 6.66 1.33
N ALA A 80 -2.12 6.20 0.10
CA ALA A 80 -2.52 6.89 -1.12
C ALA A 80 -4.04 6.89 -1.28
N VAL A 81 -4.64 8.07 -1.33
CA VAL A 81 -6.08 8.28 -1.29
C VAL A 81 -6.54 9.30 -2.31
N ASP A 82 -7.70 9.04 -2.91
CA ASP A 82 -8.55 9.99 -3.61
C ASP A 82 -10.02 9.79 -3.23
N HIS A 83 -10.89 10.69 -3.65
CA HIS A 83 -12.33 10.61 -3.38
C HIS A 83 -12.94 9.29 -3.87
N GLU A 84 -12.59 8.86 -5.09
CA GLU A 84 -13.12 7.62 -5.67
C GLU A 84 -12.65 6.36 -4.91
N THR A 85 -11.44 6.36 -4.37
CA THR A 85 -10.96 5.27 -3.52
C THR A 85 -11.82 5.14 -2.25
N LEU A 86 -12.13 6.25 -1.58
CA LEU A 86 -12.99 6.22 -0.39
C LEU A 86 -14.44 5.81 -0.74
N ASP A 87 -14.95 6.20 -1.91
CA ASP A 87 -16.25 5.74 -2.40
C ASP A 87 -16.26 4.21 -2.54
N VAL A 88 -15.24 3.63 -3.20
CA VAL A 88 -15.10 2.18 -3.37
C VAL A 88 -14.97 1.46 -2.04
N LEU A 89 -14.15 1.96 -1.10
CA LEU A 89 -14.03 1.36 0.23
C LEU A 89 -15.38 1.31 0.96
N ALA A 90 -16.12 2.42 0.96
CA ALA A 90 -17.42 2.50 1.63
C ALA A 90 -18.50 1.64 0.94
N GLU A 91 -18.45 1.51 -0.38
CA GLU A 91 -19.34 0.63 -1.16
C GLU A 91 -19.08 -0.85 -0.85
N GLU A 92 -17.84 -1.24 -0.66
CA GLU A 92 -17.43 -2.61 -0.33
C GLU A 92 -17.50 -2.92 1.18
N GLY A 93 -18.07 -1.99 1.99
CA GLY A 93 -18.37 -2.21 3.40
C GLY A 93 -17.21 -1.92 4.36
N ILE A 94 -16.12 -1.33 3.90
CA ILE A 94 -15.02 -0.87 4.77
C ILE A 94 -15.49 0.33 5.59
N ARG A 95 -15.33 0.25 6.91
CA ARG A 95 -15.83 1.23 7.86
C ARG A 95 -14.83 2.33 8.19
N PHE A 96 -13.51 2.04 8.08
CA PHE A 96 -12.46 3.03 8.35
C PHE A 96 -11.20 2.79 7.53
N THR A 97 -10.43 3.87 7.38
CA THR A 97 -9.03 3.83 6.94
C THR A 97 -8.19 4.79 7.79
N ILE A 98 -6.87 4.72 7.66
CA ILE A 98 -5.92 5.54 8.40
C ILE A 98 -5.13 6.38 7.40
N LEU A 99 -5.01 7.68 7.65
CA LEU A 99 -4.30 8.62 6.78
C LEU A 99 -3.27 9.43 7.58
N ALA A 100 -2.31 10.01 6.88
CA ALA A 100 -1.38 10.96 7.47
C ALA A 100 -2.09 12.29 7.84
N PRO A 101 -1.63 13.02 8.88
CA PRO A 101 -2.27 14.26 9.31
C PRO A 101 -2.44 15.30 8.19
N HIS A 102 -1.46 15.44 7.31
CA HIS A 102 -1.50 16.38 6.19
C HIS A 102 -2.46 16.01 5.06
N GLN A 103 -3.00 14.80 5.09
CA GLN A 103 -3.99 14.33 4.10
C GLN A 103 -5.43 14.65 4.50
N VAL A 104 -5.67 15.10 5.72
CA VAL A 104 -7.01 15.30 6.27
C VAL A 104 -7.27 16.78 6.57
N ASN A 105 -8.33 17.33 5.98
CA ASN A 105 -8.81 18.67 6.25
C ASN A 105 -9.88 18.65 7.35
N GLY A 106 -9.75 19.53 8.34
CA GLY A 106 -10.70 19.60 9.45
C GLY A 106 -10.62 18.40 10.40
N ALA A 107 -9.43 17.78 10.52
CA ALA A 107 -9.21 16.70 11.48
C ALA A 107 -9.61 17.15 12.90
N PRO A 108 -10.41 16.34 13.63
CA PRO A 108 -10.80 16.69 14.98
C PRO A 108 -9.59 16.82 15.91
N ALA A 109 -9.70 17.70 16.88
CA ALA A 109 -8.72 17.79 17.95
C ALA A 109 -8.59 16.46 18.71
N ALA A 110 -7.52 16.31 19.49
CA ALA A 110 -7.31 15.15 20.35
C ALA A 110 -7.15 13.79 19.63
N GLY A 111 -6.78 13.80 18.34
CA GLY A 111 -6.53 12.59 17.57
C GLY A 111 -7.76 11.76 17.22
N LEU A 112 -8.96 12.30 17.46
CA LEU A 112 -10.22 11.58 17.19
C LEU A 112 -10.45 11.38 15.70
N PRO A 113 -11.12 10.28 15.28
CA PRO A 113 -11.49 10.09 13.88
C PRO A 113 -12.62 11.03 13.46
N GLY A 114 -12.70 11.31 12.16
CA GLY A 114 -13.80 12.06 11.56
C GLY A 114 -14.54 11.25 10.50
N TRP A 115 -15.81 11.59 10.23
CA TRP A 115 -16.58 11.01 9.14
C TRP A 115 -16.25 11.70 7.82
N TYR A 116 -15.77 10.93 6.85
CA TYR A 116 -15.77 11.35 5.45
C TYR A 116 -17.08 10.91 4.79
N ARG A 117 -17.76 11.86 4.14
CA ARG A 117 -18.98 11.60 3.37
C ARG A 117 -18.64 11.36 1.91
N THR A 118 -18.95 10.17 1.40
CA THR A 118 -18.75 9.79 0.01
C THR A 118 -19.74 10.46 -0.93
N ALA A 119 -19.42 10.52 -2.22
CA ALA A 119 -20.33 11.05 -3.24
C ALA A 119 -21.65 10.28 -3.29
N GLY A 120 -21.64 8.97 -3.00
CA GLY A 120 -22.81 8.12 -2.89
C GLY A 120 -23.61 8.26 -1.59
N GLY A 121 -23.26 9.21 -0.71
CA GLY A 121 -23.93 9.49 0.56
C GLY A 121 -23.58 8.53 1.70
N ARG A 122 -22.70 7.54 1.49
CA ARG A 122 -22.15 6.68 2.54
C ARG A 122 -21.16 7.45 3.39
N ARG A 123 -20.75 6.86 4.51
CA ARG A 123 -19.72 7.43 5.38
C ARG A 123 -18.64 6.39 5.66
N ILE A 124 -17.39 6.85 5.74
CA ILE A 124 -16.23 6.07 6.18
C ILE A 124 -15.48 6.88 7.24
N ALA A 125 -15.05 6.25 8.32
CA ALA A 125 -14.27 6.92 9.34
C ALA A 125 -12.81 7.07 8.91
N ILE A 126 -12.25 8.26 9.06
CA ILE A 126 -10.84 8.55 8.81
C ILE A 126 -10.15 8.74 10.14
N PHE A 127 -9.19 7.86 10.43
CA PHE A 127 -8.24 8.04 11.52
C PHE A 127 -7.01 8.77 11.03
N THR A 128 -6.41 9.59 11.90
CA THR A 128 -5.09 10.15 11.67
C THR A 128 -4.12 9.66 12.74
N TYR A 129 -2.88 9.45 12.35
CA TYR A 129 -1.82 9.13 13.30
C TYR A 129 -1.03 10.38 13.70
N ASP A 130 -0.31 10.33 14.83
CA ASP A 130 0.63 11.36 15.21
C ASP A 130 1.90 11.27 14.34
N GLY A 131 2.08 12.24 13.45
CA GLY A 131 3.20 12.27 12.50
C GLY A 131 4.57 12.43 13.19
N GLY A 132 4.63 13.19 14.27
CA GLY A 132 5.87 13.41 15.02
C GLY A 132 6.34 12.17 15.77
N LEU A 133 5.41 11.48 16.44
CA LEU A 133 5.70 10.22 17.12
C LEU A 133 6.01 9.10 16.11
N SER A 134 5.25 8.99 15.02
CA SER A 134 5.50 8.00 13.97
C SER A 134 6.87 8.18 13.34
N HIS A 135 7.26 9.42 13.02
CA HIS A 135 8.59 9.75 12.52
C HIS A 135 9.71 9.42 13.54
N GLY A 136 9.47 9.76 14.82
CA GLY A 136 10.41 9.46 15.91
C GLY A 136 10.67 7.96 16.10
N VAL A 137 9.67 7.11 15.81
CA VAL A 137 9.80 5.65 15.85
C VAL A 137 10.44 5.12 14.55
N ALA A 138 9.97 5.55 13.39
CA ALA A 138 10.40 5.00 12.11
C ALA A 138 11.83 5.43 11.73
N PHE A 139 12.20 6.68 12.01
CA PHE A 139 13.44 7.29 11.54
C PHE A 139 14.29 7.92 12.67
N GLY A 140 13.75 7.96 13.88
CA GLY A 140 14.40 8.54 15.06
C GLY A 140 14.83 7.49 16.09
N PRO A 141 15.27 7.94 17.28
CA PRO A 141 15.81 7.08 18.31
C PRO A 141 14.75 6.35 19.16
N LEU A 142 13.45 6.71 19.09
CA LEU A 142 12.43 6.17 19.98
C LEU A 142 12.30 4.66 19.92
N VAL A 143 12.51 4.06 18.74
CA VAL A 143 12.47 2.60 18.56
C VAL A 143 13.55 1.85 19.36
N ASN A 144 14.56 2.54 19.87
CA ASN A 144 15.65 1.96 20.65
C ASN A 144 15.50 2.16 22.17
N ASP A 145 14.49 2.95 22.62
CA ASP A 145 14.28 3.29 24.03
C ASP A 145 12.81 3.14 24.43
N ALA A 146 12.48 1.99 25.01
CA ALA A 146 11.10 1.68 25.43
C ALA A 146 10.56 2.65 26.48
N ALA A 147 11.40 3.11 27.41
CA ALA A 147 10.98 4.03 28.48
C ALA A 147 10.63 5.40 27.91
N GLN A 148 11.49 5.96 27.06
CA GLN A 148 11.24 7.21 26.37
C GLN A 148 10.02 7.13 25.46
N TRP A 149 9.85 6.01 24.77
CA TRP A 149 8.70 5.81 23.89
C TRP A 149 7.38 5.77 24.68
N VAL A 150 7.33 5.03 25.80
CA VAL A 150 6.16 5.02 26.71
C VAL A 150 5.88 6.43 27.23
N ASP A 151 6.89 7.14 27.70
CA ASP A 151 6.74 8.53 28.18
C ASP A 151 6.15 9.45 27.12
N ARG A 152 6.68 9.39 25.89
CA ARG A 152 6.18 10.18 24.76
C ARG A 152 4.73 9.84 24.39
N LEU A 153 4.34 8.57 24.43
CA LEU A 153 2.96 8.14 24.16
C LEU A 153 2.00 8.64 25.25
N THR A 154 2.41 8.56 26.52
CA THR A 154 1.52 8.87 27.63
C THR A 154 1.48 10.34 28.00
N SER A 155 2.47 11.14 27.59
CA SER A 155 2.49 12.59 27.72
C SER A 155 1.89 13.32 26.52
N ALA A 156 1.61 12.63 25.42
CA ALA A 156 0.97 13.24 24.26
C ALA A 156 -0.46 13.68 24.61
N SER A 157 -0.81 14.88 24.19
CA SER A 157 -2.16 15.42 24.39
C SER A 157 -3.14 14.78 23.43
N GLY A 158 -4.28 14.33 23.91
CA GLY A 158 -5.37 13.82 23.10
C GLY A 158 -6.10 12.63 23.72
N ASP A 159 -7.29 12.35 23.20
CA ASP A 159 -8.12 11.22 23.61
C ASP A 159 -7.74 9.93 22.88
N LEU A 160 -7.07 10.08 21.74
CA LEU A 160 -6.47 8.99 20.97
C LEU A 160 -5.08 9.42 20.48
N VAL A 161 -4.08 8.63 20.81
CA VAL A 161 -2.73 8.74 20.27
C VAL A 161 -2.47 7.50 19.43
N ALA A 162 -2.34 7.70 18.13
CA ALA A 162 -2.03 6.62 17.18
C ALA A 162 -0.68 6.87 16.51
N ILE A 163 0.09 5.84 16.31
CA ILE A 163 1.29 5.84 15.47
C ILE A 163 1.12 4.86 14.31
N ALA A 164 1.71 5.18 13.18
CA ALA A 164 1.76 4.31 12.01
C ALA A 164 3.19 4.27 11.46
N THR A 165 3.68 3.07 11.27
CA THR A 165 5.03 2.79 10.75
C THR A 165 5.00 1.54 9.88
N ASP A 166 5.94 1.43 8.96
CA ASP A 166 6.17 0.19 8.24
C ASP A 166 6.60 -0.92 9.21
N GLY A 167 6.18 -2.16 8.94
CA GLY A 167 6.53 -3.32 9.76
C GLY A 167 8.03 -3.60 9.76
N GLU A 168 8.72 -3.26 8.69
CA GLU A 168 10.17 -3.35 8.53
C GLU A 168 10.94 -2.50 9.54
N THR A 169 10.32 -1.48 10.12
CA THR A 169 10.88 -0.67 11.22
C THR A 169 11.36 -1.58 12.36
N TYR A 170 10.60 -2.64 12.66
CA TYR A 170 10.81 -3.51 13.81
C TYR A 170 11.63 -4.75 13.45
N GLY A 171 12.94 -4.62 13.41
CA GLY A 171 13.89 -5.73 13.19
C GLY A 171 14.68 -5.65 11.90
N HIS A 172 14.12 -5.12 10.80
CA HIS A 172 14.86 -4.94 9.54
C HIS A 172 15.64 -3.61 9.56
N HIS A 173 14.96 -2.48 9.71
CA HIS A 173 15.62 -1.17 9.76
C HIS A 173 16.29 -0.91 11.11
N HIS A 174 15.66 -1.32 12.21
CA HIS A 174 16.17 -1.16 13.57
C HIS A 174 16.24 -2.52 14.26
N LYS A 175 17.46 -3.08 14.36
CA LYS A 175 17.70 -4.35 15.08
C LYS A 175 17.30 -4.21 16.54
N GLY A 176 16.45 -5.14 17.02
CA GLY A 176 15.92 -5.10 18.38
C GLY A 176 14.70 -4.20 18.56
N GLY A 177 14.23 -3.52 17.51
CA GLY A 177 13.01 -2.69 17.55
C GLY A 177 11.75 -3.48 17.88
N ASP A 178 11.69 -4.74 17.49
CA ASP A 178 10.65 -5.69 17.85
C ASP A 178 10.60 -5.96 19.38
N VAL A 179 11.76 -6.15 19.99
CA VAL A 179 11.89 -6.32 21.46
C VAL A 179 11.49 -5.04 22.18
N THR A 180 11.90 -3.88 21.65
CA THR A 180 11.49 -2.58 22.22
C THR A 180 9.98 -2.39 22.15
N LEU A 181 9.36 -2.68 20.99
CA LEU A 181 7.91 -2.60 20.83
C LEU A 181 7.17 -3.53 21.83
N ALA A 182 7.66 -4.77 22.01
CA ALA A 182 7.08 -5.69 22.97
C ALA A 182 7.12 -5.11 24.40
N ARG A 183 8.26 -4.55 24.83
CA ARG A 183 8.41 -3.90 26.14
C ARG A 183 7.49 -2.68 26.31
N VAL A 184 7.32 -1.87 25.28
CA VAL A 184 6.38 -0.74 25.27
C VAL A 184 4.95 -1.25 25.52
N LEU A 185 4.52 -2.26 24.78
CA LEU A 185 3.18 -2.83 24.91
C LEU A 185 2.94 -3.47 26.28
N GLU A 186 3.92 -4.21 26.80
CA GLU A 186 3.87 -4.79 28.16
C GLU A 186 3.75 -3.70 29.23
N THR A 187 4.56 -2.65 29.12
CA THR A 187 4.52 -1.51 30.06
C THR A 187 3.17 -0.78 30.04
N LEU A 188 2.65 -0.50 28.83
CA LEU A 188 1.34 0.15 28.68
C LEU A 188 0.19 -0.75 29.18
N ALA A 189 0.28 -2.06 29.02
CA ALA A 189 -0.75 -3.00 29.49
C ALA A 189 -0.85 -3.05 31.02
N GLN A 190 0.21 -2.70 31.75
CA GLN A 190 0.23 -2.67 33.23
C GLN A 190 -0.31 -1.34 33.79
N ARG A 191 -0.54 -0.32 32.95
CA ARG A 191 -1.04 1.00 33.39
C ARG A 191 -2.56 1.01 33.45
N SER A 192 -3.11 1.61 34.50
CA SER A 192 -4.57 1.80 34.68
C SER A 192 -5.11 3.08 34.04
N ASP A 193 -4.24 4.02 33.69
CA ASP A 193 -4.58 5.34 33.15
C ASP A 193 -4.56 5.40 31.61
N VAL A 194 -4.11 4.33 30.95
CA VAL A 194 -4.08 4.20 29.50
C VAL A 194 -4.76 2.92 29.03
N ARG A 195 -5.26 2.95 27.80
CA ARG A 195 -5.86 1.79 27.15
C ARG A 195 -5.22 1.58 25.77
N VAL A 196 -4.62 0.39 25.56
CA VAL A 196 -4.14 -0.01 24.26
C VAL A 196 -5.27 -0.68 23.50
N GLU A 197 -5.72 -0.09 22.39
CA GLU A 197 -6.82 -0.59 21.58
C GLU A 197 -6.41 -0.80 20.12
N ASN A 198 -7.22 -1.52 19.33
CA ASN A 198 -7.18 -1.48 17.88
C ASN A 198 -8.19 -0.43 17.35
N PHE A 199 -8.06 -0.03 16.08
CA PHE A 199 -8.91 1.00 15.49
C PHE A 199 -10.40 0.60 15.45
N ALA A 200 -10.70 -0.68 15.21
CA ALA A 200 -12.08 -1.17 15.15
C ALA A 200 -12.78 -1.09 16.52
N SER A 201 -12.10 -1.52 17.60
CA SER A 201 -12.65 -1.43 18.96
C SER A 201 -12.82 0.03 19.42
N PHE A 202 -11.87 0.90 19.06
CA PHE A 202 -12.01 2.33 19.33
C PHE A 202 -13.22 2.93 18.60
N LEU A 203 -13.37 2.66 17.30
CA LEU A 203 -14.50 3.15 16.49
C LEU A 203 -15.84 2.68 17.03
N ALA A 204 -15.95 1.42 17.49
CA ALA A 204 -17.17 0.90 18.09
C ALA A 204 -17.54 1.59 19.40
N ARG A 205 -16.54 1.92 20.23
CA ARG A 205 -16.73 2.58 21.52
C ARG A 205 -16.98 4.09 21.39
N ARG A 206 -16.29 4.72 20.43
CA ARG A 206 -16.33 6.19 20.22
C ARG A 206 -16.42 6.52 18.74
N PRO A 207 -17.63 6.46 18.17
CA PRO A 207 -17.86 6.83 16.78
C PRO A 207 -17.52 8.31 16.56
N PRO A 208 -17.09 8.70 15.33
CA PRO A 208 -16.82 10.08 14.99
C PRO A 208 -18.07 10.97 15.17
N GLU A 209 -17.86 12.20 15.68
CA GLU A 209 -18.88 13.22 15.82
C GLU A 209 -18.77 14.31 14.74
N ALA A 210 -17.55 14.55 14.22
CA ALA A 210 -17.27 15.57 13.23
C ALA A 210 -17.13 15.00 11.82
N GLU A 211 -17.42 15.82 10.81
CA GLU A 211 -17.10 15.50 9.41
C GLU A 211 -15.71 16.06 9.06
N VAL A 212 -15.02 15.36 8.15
CA VAL A 212 -13.69 15.70 7.64
C VAL A 212 -13.66 15.66 6.12
N GLY A 213 -12.76 16.47 5.54
CA GLY A 213 -12.37 16.39 4.14
C GLY A 213 -11.02 15.69 3.96
N ILE A 214 -10.64 15.42 2.71
CA ILE A 214 -9.31 14.93 2.38
C ILE A 214 -8.61 15.84 1.36
N VAL A 215 -7.29 15.84 1.40
CA VAL A 215 -6.45 16.34 0.30
C VAL A 215 -6.38 15.23 -0.76
N SER A 216 -6.81 15.53 -1.99
CA SER A 216 -6.99 14.51 -3.03
C SER A 216 -6.40 14.94 -4.39
N PRO A 217 -5.59 14.07 -5.06
CA PRO A 217 -5.00 12.87 -4.48
C PRO A 217 -3.84 13.19 -3.54
N SER A 218 -3.59 12.34 -2.57
CA SER A 218 -2.48 12.50 -1.63
C SER A 218 -1.94 11.16 -1.14
N SER A 219 -0.72 11.16 -0.57
CA SER A 219 -0.07 10.02 0.06
C SER A 219 0.89 10.47 1.15
N TRP A 220 1.34 9.56 2.02
CA TRP A 220 2.26 9.93 3.10
C TRP A 220 3.70 10.15 2.64
N SER A 221 4.13 9.52 1.55
CA SER A 221 5.52 9.47 1.07
C SER A 221 5.78 10.31 -0.18
N CYS A 222 4.78 11.08 -0.66
CA CYS A 222 4.96 11.99 -1.79
C CYS A 222 4.23 13.33 -1.56
N PRO A 223 4.94 14.42 -1.25
CA PRO A 223 4.33 15.74 -1.06
C PRO A 223 3.66 16.31 -2.33
N HIS A 224 3.88 15.69 -3.50
CA HIS A 224 3.23 16.02 -4.76
C HIS A 224 1.96 15.16 -5.03
N GLY A 225 1.34 14.64 -3.98
CA GLY A 225 0.17 13.77 -4.09
C GLY A 225 0.56 12.32 -4.35
N VAL A 226 0.45 11.86 -5.60
CA VAL A 226 0.80 10.50 -6.02
C VAL A 226 1.77 10.49 -7.22
N GLU A 227 2.40 11.63 -7.50
CA GLU A 227 3.27 11.80 -8.68
C GLU A 227 4.49 10.87 -8.66
N ARG A 228 4.96 10.43 -7.47
CA ARG A 228 6.05 9.46 -7.34
C ARG A 228 5.84 8.21 -8.20
N TRP A 229 4.60 7.81 -8.41
CA TRP A 229 4.26 6.56 -9.12
C TRP A 229 3.87 6.75 -10.59
N ARG A 230 4.00 7.99 -11.12
CA ARG A 230 3.69 8.27 -12.54
C ARG A 230 4.58 9.33 -13.20
N ALA A 231 5.38 10.09 -12.44
CA ALA A 231 6.11 11.21 -12.98
C ALA A 231 7.45 11.47 -12.27
N GLU A 232 8.26 12.33 -12.87
CA GLU A 232 9.48 12.86 -12.27
C GLU A 232 9.13 14.00 -11.30
N CYS A 233 8.73 13.65 -10.08
CA CYS A 233 8.35 14.62 -9.06
C CYS A 233 9.51 15.04 -8.14
N GLY A 234 10.69 14.47 -8.30
CA GLY A 234 11.85 14.74 -7.44
C GLY A 234 11.93 13.90 -6.16
N CYS A 235 10.88 13.16 -5.79
CA CYS A 235 10.93 12.27 -4.62
C CYS A 235 11.89 11.11 -4.83
N ARG A 236 12.84 10.91 -3.91
CA ARG A 236 13.88 9.87 -3.94
C ARG A 236 13.85 9.06 -2.66
N ALA A 237 14.23 7.79 -2.74
CA ALA A 237 14.48 6.93 -1.58
C ALA A 237 15.89 7.20 -1.00
N ALA A 238 16.85 7.53 -1.86
CA ALA A 238 18.22 7.89 -1.51
C ALA A 238 18.56 9.27 -2.12
N PRO A 239 18.17 10.39 -1.47
CA PRO A 239 18.35 11.74 -2.01
C PRO A 239 19.79 12.12 -2.32
N GLU A 240 20.74 11.54 -1.58
CA GLU A 240 22.18 11.76 -1.73
C GLU A 240 22.75 11.24 -3.06
N ARG A 241 22.06 10.30 -3.74
CA ARG A 241 22.50 9.71 -5.01
C ARG A 241 22.25 10.59 -6.22
N ASN A 242 21.48 11.67 -6.07
CA ASN A 242 21.14 12.61 -7.14
C ASN A 242 20.65 11.97 -8.46
N THR A 243 19.87 10.89 -8.36
CA THR A 243 19.31 10.14 -9.49
C THR A 243 18.17 10.92 -10.16
N GLN A 244 18.01 10.76 -11.47
CA GLN A 244 16.82 11.22 -12.21
C GLN A 244 15.70 10.17 -12.16
N GLN A 245 14.45 10.60 -12.34
CA GLN A 245 13.28 9.71 -12.31
C GLN A 245 12.41 9.82 -13.57
N ARG A 246 13.02 10.26 -14.69
CA ARG A 246 12.34 10.37 -15.99
C ARG A 246 11.81 9.05 -16.52
N TRP A 247 12.31 7.92 -16.00
CA TRP A 247 11.86 6.58 -16.34
C TRP A 247 10.45 6.25 -15.84
N ARG A 248 9.96 6.95 -14.79
CA ARG A 248 8.69 6.64 -14.12
C ARG A 248 7.48 6.79 -15.05
N ALA A 249 7.39 7.90 -15.76
CA ALA A 249 6.27 8.15 -16.67
C ALA A 249 6.26 7.18 -17.88
N PRO A 250 7.37 6.93 -18.59
CA PRO A 250 7.39 5.94 -19.66
C PRO A 250 7.09 4.51 -19.19
N LEU A 251 7.61 4.08 -18.03
CA LEU A 251 7.26 2.79 -17.45
C LEU A 251 5.75 2.68 -17.20
N ARG A 252 5.16 3.71 -16.58
CA ARG A 252 3.73 3.76 -16.30
C ARG A 252 2.91 3.68 -17.59
N SER A 253 3.21 4.51 -18.57
CA SER A 253 2.54 4.54 -19.87
C SER A 253 2.66 3.21 -20.63
N ALA A 254 3.82 2.55 -20.57
CA ALA A 254 4.04 1.26 -21.20
C ALA A 254 3.10 0.18 -20.63
N LEU A 255 2.95 0.14 -19.31
CA LEU A 255 2.12 -0.85 -18.62
C LEU A 255 0.62 -0.53 -18.75
N GLU A 256 0.23 0.73 -18.70
CA GLU A 256 -1.15 1.17 -18.95
C GLU A 256 -1.57 0.78 -20.37
N TRP A 257 -0.75 1.08 -21.37
CA TRP A 257 -1.00 0.66 -22.74
C TRP A 257 -1.17 -0.87 -22.87
N LEU A 258 -0.28 -1.65 -22.24
CA LEU A 258 -0.39 -3.11 -22.26
C LEU A 258 -1.71 -3.59 -21.64
N SER A 259 -2.07 -3.04 -20.49
CA SER A 259 -3.32 -3.39 -19.81
C SER A 259 -4.54 -3.10 -20.68
N GLU A 260 -4.57 -1.91 -21.28
CA GLU A 260 -5.68 -1.47 -22.14
C GLU A 260 -5.81 -2.34 -23.39
N GLU A 261 -4.69 -2.61 -24.10
CA GLU A 261 -4.68 -3.43 -25.31
C GLU A 261 -5.13 -4.88 -25.05
N VAL A 262 -4.63 -5.49 -23.97
CA VAL A 262 -5.02 -6.85 -23.59
C VAL A 262 -6.52 -6.88 -23.25
N ARG A 263 -7.00 -5.94 -22.42
CA ARG A 263 -8.42 -5.86 -22.05
C ARG A 263 -9.31 -5.59 -23.25
N ALA A 264 -8.92 -4.68 -24.14
CA ALA A 264 -9.66 -4.37 -25.36
C ALA A 264 -9.75 -5.59 -26.29
N LYS A 265 -8.69 -6.40 -26.39
CA LYS A 265 -8.74 -7.67 -27.13
C LYS A 265 -9.83 -8.59 -26.59
N PHE A 266 -9.80 -8.90 -25.28
CA PHE A 266 -10.78 -9.80 -24.67
C PHE A 266 -12.22 -9.27 -24.79
N ALA A 267 -12.41 -7.95 -24.67
CA ALA A 267 -13.70 -7.31 -24.89
C ALA A 267 -14.21 -7.47 -26.33
N ARG A 268 -13.33 -7.28 -27.35
CA ARG A 268 -13.69 -7.51 -28.77
C ARG A 268 -14.05 -8.95 -29.06
N GLU A 269 -13.45 -9.90 -28.35
CA GLU A 269 -13.74 -11.34 -28.47
C GLU A 269 -14.97 -11.77 -27.67
N GLY A 270 -15.61 -10.85 -26.92
CA GLY A 270 -16.73 -11.17 -26.02
C GLY A 270 -16.34 -12.13 -24.88
N ARG A 271 -15.09 -12.13 -24.47
CA ARG A 271 -14.51 -13.04 -23.47
C ARG A 271 -14.18 -12.30 -22.19
N ALA A 272 -14.44 -12.93 -21.05
CA ALA A 272 -13.92 -12.49 -19.77
C ALA A 272 -12.40 -12.73 -19.69
N LEU A 273 -11.69 -11.88 -18.94
CA LEU A 273 -10.29 -12.11 -18.61
C LEU A 273 -10.16 -13.36 -17.73
N PRO A 274 -9.23 -14.28 -18.03
CA PRO A 274 -8.84 -15.31 -17.08
C PRO A 274 -8.30 -14.71 -15.79
N THR A 275 -8.65 -15.28 -14.65
CA THR A 275 -8.26 -14.76 -13.32
C THR A 275 -6.74 -14.56 -13.19
N GLU A 276 -5.94 -15.53 -13.67
CA GLU A 276 -4.47 -15.41 -13.63
C GLU A 276 -3.96 -14.24 -14.48
N LEU A 277 -4.54 -14.01 -15.65
CA LEU A 277 -4.20 -12.87 -16.50
C LEU A 277 -4.56 -11.55 -15.79
N GLU A 278 -5.75 -11.48 -15.19
CA GLU A 278 -6.17 -10.28 -14.46
C GLU A 278 -5.25 -10.00 -13.26
N HIS A 279 -4.82 -11.04 -12.52
CA HIS A 279 -3.80 -10.89 -11.48
C HIS A 279 -2.51 -10.26 -12.00
N GLN A 280 -2.01 -10.70 -13.15
CA GLN A 280 -0.77 -10.15 -13.70
C GLN A 280 -0.95 -8.70 -14.18
N LEU A 281 -2.09 -8.37 -14.80
CA LEU A 281 -2.42 -7.01 -15.24
C LEU A 281 -2.56 -6.03 -14.07
N LEU A 282 -2.98 -6.47 -12.89
CA LEU A 282 -3.05 -5.65 -11.68
C LEU A 282 -1.69 -5.60 -10.97
N ARG A 283 -1.03 -6.74 -10.81
CA ARG A 283 0.25 -6.86 -10.10
C ARG A 283 1.38 -6.05 -10.74
N MET A 284 1.36 -5.83 -12.06
CA MET A 284 2.37 -5.00 -12.73
C MET A 284 2.30 -3.50 -12.34
N PHE A 285 1.31 -3.10 -11.52
CA PHE A 285 1.19 -1.76 -10.95
C PHE A 285 1.55 -1.67 -9.47
N THR A 286 2.18 -2.71 -8.91
CA THR A 286 2.66 -2.70 -7.52
C THR A 286 3.57 -1.50 -7.27
N SER A 287 3.29 -0.72 -6.22
CA SER A 287 3.89 0.59 -5.97
C SER A 287 5.41 0.58 -5.86
N CYS A 288 6.00 -0.49 -5.30
CA CYS A 288 7.44 -0.63 -5.16
C CYS A 288 8.18 -0.50 -6.49
N GLY A 289 7.55 -0.84 -7.63
CA GLY A 289 8.13 -0.67 -8.96
C GLY A 289 8.51 0.77 -9.33
N TRP A 290 7.95 1.77 -8.63
CA TRP A 290 8.22 3.19 -8.84
C TRP A 290 8.82 3.89 -7.61
N PHE A 291 8.80 3.25 -6.45
CA PHE A 291 9.18 3.89 -5.19
C PHE A 291 10.68 4.25 -5.17
N PHE A 292 11.53 3.33 -5.61
CA PHE A 292 12.98 3.48 -5.60
C PHE A 292 13.50 4.38 -6.73
N ASP A 293 14.81 4.56 -6.78
CA ASP A 293 15.42 5.66 -7.53
C ASP A 293 15.84 5.27 -8.95
N ASP A 294 15.73 4.00 -9.33
CA ASP A 294 16.09 3.55 -10.68
C ASP A 294 15.20 2.41 -11.18
N ILE A 295 14.92 2.40 -12.47
CA ILE A 295 14.18 1.33 -13.15
C ILE A 295 14.92 -0.01 -13.10
N ALA A 296 16.24 -0.02 -12.95
CA ALA A 296 17.07 -1.22 -12.87
C ALA A 296 16.92 -1.95 -11.50
N GLY A 297 16.20 -1.38 -10.53
CA GLY A 297 15.89 -2.00 -9.26
C GLY A 297 15.13 -3.33 -9.43
N ILE A 298 15.30 -4.22 -8.45
CA ILE A 298 14.62 -5.53 -8.46
C ILE A 298 13.09 -5.39 -8.50
N GLU A 299 12.57 -4.33 -7.91
CA GLU A 299 11.13 -4.04 -7.80
C GLU A 299 10.52 -3.76 -9.18
N SER A 300 11.19 -2.95 -9.99
CA SER A 300 10.77 -2.70 -11.38
C SER A 300 10.92 -3.94 -12.25
N VAL A 301 11.96 -4.76 -12.01
CA VAL A 301 12.10 -6.06 -12.70
C VAL A 301 10.94 -6.99 -12.36
N ILE A 302 10.48 -7.04 -11.11
CA ILE A 302 9.31 -7.85 -10.69
C ILE A 302 8.04 -7.36 -11.38
N VAL A 303 7.85 -6.04 -11.48
CA VAL A 303 6.73 -5.42 -12.22
C VAL A 303 6.78 -5.83 -13.71
N LEU A 304 7.94 -5.73 -14.34
CA LEU A 304 8.13 -6.10 -15.75
C LEU A 304 7.94 -7.62 -15.99
N ARG A 305 8.31 -8.47 -15.03
CA ARG A 305 8.02 -9.92 -15.09
C ARG A 305 6.52 -10.20 -15.06
N SER A 306 5.75 -9.41 -14.29
CA SER A 306 4.29 -9.53 -14.31
C SER A 306 3.72 -9.12 -15.67
N ALA A 307 4.26 -8.09 -16.31
CA ALA A 307 3.89 -7.68 -17.65
C ALA A 307 4.24 -8.76 -18.70
N ALA A 308 5.42 -9.37 -18.62
CA ALA A 308 5.81 -10.48 -19.49
C ALA A 308 4.85 -11.67 -19.34
N ARG A 309 4.51 -12.02 -18.09
CA ARG A 309 3.55 -13.09 -17.82
C ARG A 309 2.15 -12.77 -18.32
N ALA A 310 1.70 -11.52 -18.22
CA ALA A 310 0.45 -11.08 -18.82
C ALA A 310 0.45 -11.24 -20.33
N ILE A 311 1.54 -10.92 -21.01
CA ILE A 311 1.71 -11.13 -22.46
C ILE A 311 1.59 -12.61 -22.83
N GLU A 312 2.27 -13.51 -22.11
CA GLU A 312 2.19 -14.94 -22.32
C GLU A 312 0.75 -15.49 -22.23
N LEU A 313 -0.01 -14.97 -21.27
CA LEU A 313 -1.40 -15.38 -21.03
C LEU A 313 -2.41 -14.72 -21.97
N ALA A 314 -2.02 -13.67 -22.68
CA ALA A 314 -2.93 -12.85 -23.47
C ALA A 314 -3.35 -13.49 -24.80
N GLY A 315 -2.59 -14.48 -25.33
CA GLY A 315 -2.94 -15.13 -26.59
C GLY A 315 -1.81 -15.97 -27.19
N PRO A 316 -1.96 -16.40 -28.46
CA PRO A 316 -0.97 -17.17 -29.17
C PRO A 316 0.27 -16.33 -29.54
N PRO A 317 1.39 -17.01 -29.95
CA PRO A 317 2.66 -16.33 -30.22
C PRO A 317 2.62 -15.07 -31.09
N PRO A 318 1.84 -14.98 -32.18
CA PRO A 318 1.76 -13.73 -32.95
C PRO A 318 1.21 -12.53 -32.18
N GLU A 319 0.24 -12.78 -31.31
CA GLU A 319 -0.34 -11.73 -30.46
C GLU A 319 0.61 -11.33 -29.33
N GLN A 320 1.27 -12.31 -28.70
CA GLN A 320 2.32 -12.08 -27.72
C GLN A 320 3.42 -11.18 -28.30
N ALA A 321 3.90 -11.50 -29.51
CA ALA A 321 4.91 -10.69 -30.20
C ALA A 321 4.44 -9.25 -30.44
N ARG A 322 3.16 -9.04 -30.80
CA ARG A 322 2.59 -7.70 -30.97
C ARG A 322 2.55 -6.91 -29.65
N PHE A 323 2.09 -7.55 -28.56
CA PHE A 323 2.05 -6.90 -27.24
C PHE A 323 3.46 -6.59 -26.73
N GLU A 324 4.39 -7.51 -26.88
CA GLU A 324 5.77 -7.33 -26.48
C GLU A 324 6.45 -6.20 -27.26
N ALA A 325 6.27 -6.14 -28.58
CA ALA A 325 6.81 -5.09 -29.40
C ALA A 325 6.31 -3.69 -28.96
N GLY A 326 5.01 -3.54 -28.72
CA GLY A 326 4.44 -2.30 -28.24
C GLY A 326 4.87 -1.91 -26.84
N LEU A 327 5.07 -2.89 -25.95
CA LEU A 327 5.65 -2.66 -24.61
C LEU A 327 7.09 -2.15 -24.73
N LEU A 328 7.93 -2.82 -25.53
CA LEU A 328 9.34 -2.49 -25.74
C LEU A 328 9.55 -1.12 -26.38
N GLU A 329 8.70 -0.73 -27.33
CA GLU A 329 8.72 0.60 -27.94
C GLU A 329 8.59 1.72 -26.88
N ARG A 330 7.68 1.55 -25.92
CA ARG A 330 7.44 2.51 -24.84
C ARG A 330 8.52 2.46 -23.76
N LEU A 331 9.00 1.27 -23.40
CA LEU A 331 10.07 1.09 -22.45
C LEU A 331 11.41 1.68 -22.94
N ALA A 332 11.62 1.81 -24.25
CA ALA A 332 12.77 2.50 -24.81
C ALA A 332 12.86 3.98 -24.39
N GLN A 333 11.75 4.57 -23.94
CA GLN A 333 11.70 5.95 -23.42
C GLN A 333 12.01 6.06 -21.92
N ALA A 334 12.25 4.95 -21.24
CA ALA A 334 12.47 4.90 -19.79
C ALA A 334 13.99 4.77 -19.46
N PRO A 335 14.74 5.90 -19.31
CA PRO A 335 16.18 5.84 -19.12
C PRO A 335 16.54 5.38 -17.69
N SER A 336 17.43 4.40 -17.57
CA SER A 336 18.09 4.08 -16.29
C SER A 336 19.12 5.13 -15.92
N ASN A 337 19.43 5.24 -14.63
CA ASN A 337 20.61 5.99 -14.15
C ASN A 337 21.90 5.19 -14.30
N ASP A 338 21.79 3.87 -14.52
CA ASP A 338 22.94 3.00 -14.81
C ASP A 338 23.18 2.93 -16.32
N PRO A 339 24.28 3.51 -16.84
CA PRO A 339 24.59 3.45 -18.27
C PRO A 339 24.76 2.03 -18.82
N ALA A 340 25.13 1.06 -17.97
CA ALA A 340 25.27 -0.34 -18.38
C ALA A 340 23.92 -1.02 -18.65
N VAL A 341 22.84 -0.47 -18.08
CA VAL A 341 21.46 -0.95 -18.32
C VAL A 341 20.86 -0.25 -19.52
N GLY A 342 21.09 1.05 -19.69
CA GLY A 342 20.54 1.84 -20.78
C GLY A 342 19.10 2.27 -20.53
N THR A 343 18.12 1.59 -21.09
CA THR A 343 16.68 1.91 -20.95
C THR A 343 15.87 0.72 -20.41
N GLY A 344 14.60 0.96 -20.11
CA GLY A 344 13.67 -0.09 -19.72
C GLY A 344 13.53 -1.20 -20.76
N ARG A 345 13.74 -0.91 -22.05
CA ARG A 345 13.79 -1.92 -23.13
C ARG A 345 14.95 -2.88 -22.95
N GLU A 346 16.17 -2.37 -22.80
CA GLU A 346 17.36 -3.18 -22.59
C GLU A 346 17.26 -3.96 -21.28
N LEU A 347 16.76 -3.33 -20.21
CA LEU A 347 16.48 -3.98 -18.93
C LEU A 347 15.54 -5.20 -19.11
N TYR A 348 14.43 -5.02 -19.83
CA TYR A 348 13.46 -6.10 -20.07
C TYR A 348 14.12 -7.26 -20.80
N LEU A 349 14.86 -6.99 -21.88
CA LEU A 349 15.53 -8.01 -22.67
C LEU A 349 16.64 -8.74 -21.89
N GLN A 350 17.35 -8.04 -20.99
CA GLN A 350 18.47 -8.59 -20.22
C GLN A 350 18.04 -9.37 -18.97
N ARG A 351 16.94 -8.97 -18.29
CA ARG A 351 16.63 -9.47 -16.94
C ARG A 351 15.21 -10.05 -16.78
N VAL A 352 14.37 -9.91 -17.79
CA VAL A 352 12.97 -10.38 -17.73
C VAL A 352 12.74 -11.54 -18.68
N LYS A 353 13.27 -11.47 -19.88
CA LYS A 353 13.06 -12.45 -20.97
C LYS A 353 14.11 -13.58 -21.00
N VAL A 354 15.00 -13.64 -20.03
CA VAL A 354 16.07 -14.65 -19.94
C VAL A 354 15.55 -16.00 -19.43
#